data_25db48217d35ff5eda3a99bbaac73878
#
_entry.id   25db48217d35ff5eda3a99bbaac73878
#
_cell.length_a   1.000
_cell.length_b   1.000
_cell.length_c   1.000
_cell.angle_alpha   90.00
_cell.angle_beta   90.00
_cell.angle_gamma   90.00
#
_symmetry.space_group_name_H-M   'P 1'
#
loop_
_entity.id
_entity.type
_entity.pdbx_description
1 polymer ?
#
loop_
_entity_poly.entity_id
_entity_poly.type
_entity_poly.pdbx_seq_one_letter_code
_entity_poly.pdbx_strand_id
1 'polypeptide(L)'
;MEELTIGTRVEHPRYGEGIISKDKLTAWEIFFEKGGKIEITKRNTDLSVVEKAEDLAPRKGLTISEVEKVIKYVLDEYGALNAVVPLGEKWKGGTLLLQPANPELKPKEIPVEAFFHKIVMLRDRLRVLEQNINSHSVLTDEEKINLQQYITRIYGSLTTFNVLFSEKEHYFVGAKSK
;
A
#
# COMPACT_ATOMS: atom_id res chain seq x y z
N MET A 1 -12.92 -25.97 -34.08
CA MET A 1 -11.97 -25.21 -33.24
C MET A 1 -12.76 -24.08 -32.61
N GLU A 2 -12.84 -24.05 -31.31
CA GLU A 2 -13.53 -22.95 -30.62
C GLU A 2 -12.76 -21.65 -30.89
N GLU A 3 -13.46 -20.64 -31.34
CA GLU A 3 -12.87 -19.30 -31.60
C GLU A 3 -12.59 -18.63 -30.26
N LEU A 4 -11.30 -18.53 -29.88
CA LEU A 4 -10.87 -17.86 -28.67
C LEU A 4 -10.81 -16.36 -28.94
N THR A 5 -11.58 -15.59 -28.19
CA THR A 5 -11.69 -14.14 -28.31
C THR A 5 -10.92 -13.41 -27.22
N ILE A 6 -10.66 -12.10 -27.40
CA ILE A 6 -10.04 -11.24 -26.40
C ILE A 6 -10.91 -11.25 -25.12
N GLY A 7 -10.28 -11.43 -23.97
CA GLY A 7 -10.96 -11.52 -22.67
C GLY A 7 -11.24 -12.96 -22.22
N THR A 8 -11.08 -13.97 -23.09
CA THR A 8 -11.22 -15.38 -22.70
C THR A 8 -10.14 -15.76 -21.70
N ARG A 9 -10.52 -16.43 -20.62
CA ARG A 9 -9.58 -17.04 -19.66
C ARG A 9 -9.19 -18.41 -20.13
N VAL A 10 -7.89 -18.65 -20.14
CA VAL A 10 -7.27 -19.89 -20.58
C VAL A 10 -6.28 -20.39 -19.55
N GLU A 11 -6.06 -21.69 -19.50
CA GLU A 11 -5.03 -22.32 -18.68
C GLU A 11 -3.98 -22.99 -19.59
N HIS A 12 -2.72 -22.82 -19.23
CA HIS A 12 -1.58 -23.45 -19.90
C HIS A 12 -0.75 -24.24 -18.88
N PRO A 13 -0.35 -25.51 -19.17
CA PRO A 13 0.34 -26.37 -18.21
C PRO A 13 1.62 -25.77 -17.60
N ARG A 14 2.32 -24.94 -18.36
CA ARG A 14 3.57 -24.30 -17.92
C ARG A 14 3.38 -22.94 -17.27
N TYR A 15 2.40 -22.15 -17.69
CA TYR A 15 2.27 -20.74 -17.32
C TYR A 15 1.07 -20.47 -16.39
N GLY A 16 0.22 -21.51 -16.14
CA GLY A 16 -0.98 -21.39 -15.32
C GLY A 16 -2.10 -20.62 -16.02
N GLU A 17 -2.97 -19.99 -15.26
CA GLU A 17 -4.08 -19.20 -15.78
C GLU A 17 -3.61 -17.91 -16.46
N GLY A 18 -4.30 -17.53 -17.53
CA GLY A 18 -4.03 -16.32 -18.28
C GLY A 18 -5.26 -15.78 -18.99
N ILE A 19 -5.19 -14.54 -19.44
CA ILE A 19 -6.26 -13.85 -20.18
C ILE A 19 -5.73 -13.45 -21.56
N ILE A 20 -6.51 -13.73 -22.60
CA ILE A 20 -6.17 -13.29 -23.95
C ILE A 20 -6.31 -11.77 -24.04
N SER A 21 -5.20 -11.08 -24.24
CA SER A 21 -5.12 -9.62 -24.30
C SER A 21 -5.18 -9.07 -25.72
N LYS A 22 -4.67 -9.84 -26.71
CA LYS A 22 -4.74 -9.48 -28.14
C LYS A 22 -4.90 -10.74 -28.99
N ASP A 23 -5.68 -10.59 -30.05
CA ASP A 23 -5.76 -11.55 -31.15
C ASP A 23 -4.91 -11.06 -32.33
N LYS A 24 -3.85 -11.83 -32.66
CA LYS A 24 -2.99 -11.62 -33.81
C LYS A 24 -3.31 -12.66 -34.87
N LEU A 25 -2.85 -12.44 -36.10
CA LEU A 25 -3.17 -13.29 -37.24
C LEU A 25 -2.82 -14.79 -36.99
N THR A 26 -1.68 -15.07 -36.39
CA THR A 26 -1.13 -16.41 -36.19
C THR A 26 -0.94 -16.83 -34.72
N ALA A 27 -1.16 -15.92 -33.79
CA ALA A 27 -0.92 -16.13 -32.36
C ALA A 27 -1.88 -15.32 -31.49
N TRP A 28 -2.05 -15.73 -30.26
CA TRP A 28 -2.67 -14.94 -29.21
C TRP A 28 -1.58 -14.35 -28.32
N GLU A 29 -1.76 -13.10 -27.92
CA GLU A 29 -0.99 -12.48 -26.86
C GLU A 29 -1.77 -12.67 -25.55
N ILE A 30 -1.22 -13.47 -24.63
CA ILE A 30 -1.87 -13.86 -23.38
C ILE A 30 -1.07 -13.33 -22.21
N PHE A 31 -1.76 -12.76 -21.24
CA PHE A 31 -1.17 -12.35 -19.99
C PHE A 31 -1.39 -13.42 -18.94
N PHE A 32 -0.33 -14.14 -18.59
CA PHE A 32 -0.33 -15.21 -17.58
C PHE A 32 0.07 -14.70 -16.21
N GLU A 33 -0.51 -15.29 -15.16
CA GLU A 33 -0.19 -14.98 -13.79
C GLU A 33 1.29 -15.28 -13.46
N LYS A 34 1.82 -16.39 -13.97
CA LYS A 34 3.20 -16.85 -13.75
C LYS A 34 4.08 -16.70 -14.99
N GLY A 35 4.21 -15.56 -15.56
CA GLY A 35 5.05 -15.40 -16.75
C GLY A 35 4.83 -14.10 -17.49
N GLY A 36 3.84 -13.31 -17.07
CA GLY A 36 3.51 -12.06 -17.69
C GLY A 36 2.98 -12.25 -19.11
N LYS A 37 3.43 -11.42 -20.03
CA LYS A 37 2.94 -11.34 -21.39
C LYS A 37 3.67 -12.31 -22.30
N ILE A 38 2.95 -13.31 -22.82
CA ILE A 38 3.50 -14.38 -23.67
C ILE A 38 2.68 -14.48 -24.96
N GLU A 39 3.36 -14.69 -26.09
CA GLU A 39 2.72 -15.02 -27.38
C GLU A 39 2.64 -16.54 -27.55
N ILE A 40 1.43 -17.05 -27.77
CA ILE A 40 1.17 -18.47 -28.06
C ILE A 40 0.54 -18.59 -29.43
N THR A 41 1.11 -19.44 -30.26
CA THR A 41 0.60 -19.67 -31.61
C THR A 41 -0.79 -20.31 -31.61
N LYS A 42 -1.66 -19.93 -32.53
CA LYS A 42 -3.04 -20.47 -32.66
C LYS A 42 -3.09 -21.98 -32.94
N ARG A 43 -1.98 -22.58 -33.30
CA ARG A 43 -1.83 -24.03 -33.49
C ARG A 43 -1.48 -24.78 -32.21
N ASN A 44 -1.21 -24.09 -31.13
CA ASN A 44 -0.91 -24.75 -29.87
C ASN A 44 -2.19 -25.35 -29.28
N THR A 45 -2.13 -26.64 -28.96
CA THR A 45 -3.24 -27.44 -28.40
C THR A 45 -3.19 -27.50 -26.85
N ASP A 46 -2.19 -26.89 -26.22
CA ASP A 46 -1.97 -26.97 -24.76
C ASP A 46 -2.80 -25.95 -23.98
N LEU A 47 -3.58 -25.10 -24.67
CA LEU A 47 -4.48 -24.13 -24.05
C LEU A 47 -5.85 -24.80 -23.81
N SER A 48 -6.28 -24.82 -22.55
CA SER A 48 -7.65 -25.14 -22.15
C SER A 48 -8.42 -23.85 -21.81
N VAL A 49 -9.68 -23.78 -22.21
CA VAL A 49 -10.56 -22.66 -21.90
C VAL A 49 -11.14 -22.85 -20.51
N VAL A 50 -10.92 -21.88 -19.65
CA VAL A 50 -11.47 -21.82 -18.29
C VAL A 50 -12.81 -21.08 -18.30
N GLU A 51 -12.86 -19.92 -18.97
CA GLU A 51 -14.05 -19.05 -19.01
C GLU A 51 -14.08 -18.30 -20.36
N LYS A 52 -15.19 -18.39 -21.11
CA LYS A 52 -15.32 -17.66 -22.38
C LYS A 52 -15.68 -16.21 -22.14
N ALA A 53 -15.15 -15.32 -22.98
CA ALA A 53 -15.47 -13.89 -22.91
C ALA A 53 -16.98 -13.60 -23.13
N GLU A 54 -17.68 -14.45 -23.87
CA GLU A 54 -19.12 -14.34 -24.13
C GLU A 54 -19.99 -14.69 -22.92
N ASP A 55 -19.49 -15.53 -22.00
CA ASP A 55 -20.16 -15.88 -20.75
C ASP A 55 -20.04 -14.78 -19.69
N LEU A 56 -19.16 -13.83 -19.92
CA LEU A 56 -19.06 -12.64 -19.13
C LEU A 56 -20.21 -11.70 -19.54
N ALA A 57 -21.31 -11.69 -18.76
CA ALA A 57 -22.35 -10.66 -18.90
C ALA A 57 -21.67 -9.28 -19.04
N PRO A 58 -22.23 -8.33 -19.84
CA PRO A 58 -21.61 -7.03 -20.04
C PRO A 58 -21.34 -6.39 -18.68
N ARG A 59 -20.14 -6.55 -18.19
CA ARG A 59 -19.70 -5.96 -16.94
C ARG A 59 -19.79 -4.46 -17.16
N LYS A 60 -20.64 -3.78 -16.38
CA LYS A 60 -20.59 -2.34 -16.27
C LYS A 60 -19.11 -1.98 -16.12
N GLY A 61 -18.56 -1.30 -17.12
CA GLY A 61 -17.16 -0.90 -17.07
C GLY A 61 -16.90 -0.19 -15.74
N LEU A 62 -15.74 -0.45 -15.13
CA LEU A 62 -15.35 0.24 -13.90
C LEU A 62 -15.45 1.74 -14.13
N THR A 63 -16.20 2.42 -13.30
CA THR A 63 -16.26 3.87 -13.31
C THR A 63 -14.92 4.43 -12.83
N ILE A 64 -14.57 5.63 -13.30
CA ILE A 64 -13.35 6.33 -12.81
C ILE A 64 -13.33 6.40 -11.29
N SER A 65 -14.49 6.61 -10.66
CA SER A 65 -14.62 6.65 -9.19
C SER A 65 -14.31 5.29 -8.52
N GLU A 66 -14.67 4.16 -9.16
CA GLU A 66 -14.34 2.84 -8.63
C GLU A 66 -12.84 2.54 -8.79
N VAL A 67 -12.26 2.91 -9.93
CA VAL A 67 -10.81 2.78 -10.16
C VAL A 67 -10.04 3.66 -9.16
N GLU A 68 -10.47 4.89 -8.92
CA GLU A 68 -9.86 5.78 -7.93
C GLU A 68 -9.90 5.20 -6.52
N LYS A 69 -11.03 4.61 -6.11
CA LYS A 69 -11.17 3.96 -4.80
C LYS A 69 -10.21 2.78 -4.65
N VAL A 70 -10.12 1.93 -5.68
CA VAL A 70 -9.21 0.76 -5.67
C VAL A 70 -7.75 1.22 -5.63
N ILE A 71 -7.38 2.23 -6.43
CA ILE A 71 -6.02 2.78 -6.43
C ILE A 71 -5.70 3.39 -5.07
N LYS A 72 -6.58 4.19 -4.48
CA LYS A 72 -6.40 4.75 -3.14
C LYS A 72 -6.23 3.65 -2.09
N TYR A 73 -7.06 2.60 -2.14
CA TYR A 73 -6.95 1.46 -1.24
C TYR A 73 -5.60 0.77 -1.35
N VAL A 74 -5.17 0.44 -2.58
CA VAL A 74 -3.88 -0.21 -2.83
C VAL A 74 -2.72 0.67 -2.38
N LEU A 75 -2.73 1.96 -2.73
CA LEU A 75 -1.66 2.89 -2.34
C LEU A 75 -1.60 3.07 -0.81
N ASP A 76 -2.75 3.08 -0.11
CA ASP A 76 -2.81 3.15 1.35
C ASP A 76 -2.29 1.85 1.99
N GLU A 77 -2.67 0.69 1.46
CA GLU A 77 -2.21 -0.63 1.92
C GLU A 77 -0.69 -0.81 1.81
N TYR A 78 -0.09 -0.31 0.73
CA TYR A 78 1.36 -0.34 0.55
C TYR A 78 2.07 0.89 1.14
N GLY A 79 1.38 1.76 1.85
CA GLY A 79 1.95 2.95 2.47
C GLY A 79 2.50 3.97 1.46
N ALA A 80 2.06 3.91 0.21
CA ALA A 80 2.49 4.81 -0.86
C ALA A 80 1.75 6.16 -0.84
N LEU A 81 0.60 6.25 -0.17
CA LEU A 81 -0.08 7.53 0.09
C LEU A 81 0.52 8.15 1.35
N ASN A 82 1.50 9.00 1.17
CA ASN A 82 1.89 9.92 2.23
C ASN A 82 0.76 10.94 2.41
N ALA A 83 -0.04 10.79 3.44
CA ALA A 83 -0.96 11.84 3.84
C ALA A 83 -0.15 13.13 4.05
N VAL A 84 -0.51 14.21 3.38
CA VAL A 84 0.10 15.52 3.64
C VAL A 84 -0.35 15.95 5.03
N VAL A 85 0.50 15.67 6.02
CA VAL A 85 0.25 16.04 7.41
C VAL A 85 0.80 17.44 7.62
N PRO A 86 -0.03 18.43 7.92
CA PRO A 86 0.44 19.80 8.07
C PRO A 86 1.16 20.02 9.40
N LEU A 87 2.32 20.68 9.33
CA LEU A 87 3.02 21.22 10.50
C LEU A 87 2.21 22.40 11.06
N GLY A 88 2.12 22.48 12.40
CA GLY A 88 1.49 23.62 13.06
C GLY A 88 2.15 24.95 12.66
N GLU A 89 1.33 25.95 12.31
CA GLU A 89 1.78 27.25 11.78
C GLU A 89 2.86 27.92 12.65
N LYS A 90 2.74 27.83 13.98
CA LYS A 90 3.69 28.38 14.95
C LYS A 90 5.09 27.79 14.88
N TRP A 91 5.27 26.68 14.18
CA TRP A 91 6.53 25.97 14.06
C TRP A 91 7.23 26.15 12.71
N LYS A 92 6.54 26.72 11.72
CA LYS A 92 7.11 26.96 10.39
C LYS A 92 8.30 27.92 10.45
N GLY A 93 9.39 27.54 9.78
CA GLY A 93 10.65 28.26 9.81
C GLY A 93 11.40 28.18 11.13
N GLY A 94 10.94 27.33 12.06
CA GLY A 94 11.56 27.15 13.37
C GLY A 94 12.78 26.23 13.33
N THR A 95 13.57 26.29 14.42
CA THR A 95 14.77 25.46 14.60
C THR A 95 14.69 24.70 15.92
N LEU A 96 14.95 23.38 15.88
CA LEU A 96 15.17 22.55 17.06
C LEU A 96 16.65 22.64 17.45
N LEU A 97 16.94 23.10 18.65
CA LEU A 97 18.29 23.24 19.17
C LEU A 97 18.60 22.09 20.17
N LEU A 98 19.57 21.25 19.82
CA LEU A 98 20.13 20.26 20.74
C LEU A 98 21.38 20.86 21.40
N GLN A 99 21.22 21.34 22.65
CA GLN A 99 22.27 22.00 23.42
C GLN A 99 23.02 20.96 24.26
N PRO A 100 24.34 20.74 24.05
CA PRO A 100 25.13 19.90 24.92
C PRO A 100 25.23 20.52 26.34
N ALA A 101 25.39 19.66 27.35
CA ALA A 101 25.64 20.13 28.72
C ALA A 101 26.99 20.82 28.86
N ASN A 102 28.02 20.44 28.11
CA ASN A 102 29.29 21.11 28.03
C ASN A 102 29.19 22.35 27.11
N PRO A 103 29.35 23.57 27.62
CA PRO A 103 29.22 24.82 26.85
C PRO A 103 30.29 25.02 25.77
N GLU A 104 31.42 24.30 25.84
CA GLU A 104 32.46 24.36 24.82
C GLU A 104 32.09 23.60 23.53
N LEU A 105 31.10 22.73 23.60
CA LEU A 105 30.61 21.99 22.45
C LEU A 105 29.53 22.79 21.69
N LYS A 106 29.62 22.78 20.37
CA LYS A 106 28.65 23.47 19.52
C LYS A 106 27.29 22.77 19.57
N PRO A 107 26.20 23.54 19.70
CA PRO A 107 24.85 22.99 19.60
C PRO A 107 24.58 22.44 18.18
N LYS A 108 23.66 21.47 18.11
CA LYS A 108 23.15 20.94 16.82
C LYS A 108 21.82 21.61 16.51
N GLU A 109 21.77 22.29 15.39
CA GLU A 109 20.54 22.86 14.85
C GLU A 109 19.90 21.93 13.84
N ILE A 110 18.60 21.76 13.93
CA ILE A 110 17.80 20.95 13.02
C ILE A 110 16.56 21.78 12.64
N PRO A 111 16.30 22.06 11.34
CA PRO A 111 15.06 22.69 10.94
C PRO A 111 13.85 21.90 11.44
N VAL A 112 12.85 22.55 12.00
CA VAL A 112 11.66 21.88 12.56
C VAL A 112 10.92 21.11 11.49
N GLU A 113 10.87 21.60 10.25
CA GLU A 113 10.26 20.89 9.12
C GLU A 113 10.96 19.56 8.84
N ALA A 114 12.29 19.54 8.86
CA ALA A 114 13.07 18.32 8.63
C ALA A 114 12.86 17.30 9.76
N PHE A 115 12.79 17.76 11.00
CA PHE A 115 12.48 16.94 12.16
C PHE A 115 11.05 16.39 12.08
N PHE A 116 10.07 17.27 11.82
CA PHE A 116 8.66 16.91 11.69
C PHE A 116 8.44 15.87 10.57
N HIS A 117 9.11 16.05 9.44
CA HIS A 117 9.04 15.06 8.36
C HIS A 117 9.46 13.65 8.83
N LYS A 118 10.50 13.54 9.70
CA LYS A 118 10.89 12.26 10.28
C LYS A 118 9.82 11.67 11.21
N ILE A 119 9.14 12.52 11.97
CA ILE A 119 8.04 12.13 12.85
C ILE A 119 6.85 11.61 12.02
N VAL A 120 6.47 12.30 10.93
CA VAL A 120 5.42 11.85 10.02
C VAL A 120 5.78 10.52 9.36
N MET A 121 7.00 10.39 8.84
CA MET A 121 7.47 9.11 8.26
C MET A 121 7.41 7.95 9.26
N LEU A 122 7.74 8.19 10.54
CA LEU A 122 7.66 7.17 11.58
C LEU A 122 6.20 6.76 11.81
N ARG A 123 5.29 7.74 11.91
CA ARG A 123 3.85 7.50 12.05
C ARG A 123 3.30 6.64 10.91
N ASP A 124 3.62 7.00 9.67
CA ASP A 124 3.12 6.29 8.49
C ASP A 124 3.64 4.85 8.44
N ARG A 125 4.92 4.63 8.79
CA ARG A 125 5.48 3.28 8.87
C ARG A 125 4.84 2.42 9.96
N LEU A 126 4.52 3.00 11.10
CA LEU A 126 3.81 2.30 12.17
C LEU A 126 2.39 1.94 11.74
N ARG A 127 1.70 2.83 11.01
CA ARG A 127 0.37 2.56 10.45
C ARG A 127 0.40 1.41 9.45
N VAL A 128 1.37 1.38 8.54
CA VAL A 128 1.56 0.27 7.60
C VAL A 128 1.86 -1.04 8.34
N LEU A 129 2.70 -1.00 9.39
CA LEU A 129 2.97 -2.17 10.22
C LEU A 129 1.70 -2.69 10.90
N GLU A 130 0.87 -1.79 11.43
CA GLU A 130 -0.41 -2.13 12.05
C GLU A 130 -1.37 -2.79 11.05
N GLN A 131 -1.48 -2.25 9.84
CA GLN A 131 -2.28 -2.84 8.76
C GLN A 131 -1.78 -4.23 8.37
N ASN A 132 -0.46 -4.42 8.23
CA ASN A 132 0.14 -5.70 7.91
C ASN A 132 -0.10 -6.76 9.00
N ILE A 133 -0.06 -6.37 10.28
CA ILE A 133 -0.40 -7.26 11.39
C ILE A 133 -1.87 -7.67 11.30
N ASN A 134 -2.77 -6.70 11.07
CA ASN A 134 -4.21 -6.96 11.01
C ASN A 134 -4.61 -7.87 9.86
N SER A 135 -4.01 -7.67 8.69
CA SER A 135 -4.27 -8.46 7.47
C SER A 135 -3.52 -9.78 7.43
N HIS A 136 -2.62 -10.06 8.39
CA HIS A 136 -1.78 -11.24 8.35
C HIS A 136 -2.61 -12.53 8.49
N SER A 137 -2.50 -13.43 7.52
CA SER A 137 -3.34 -14.63 7.43
C SER A 137 -2.93 -15.78 8.36
N VAL A 138 -1.68 -15.79 8.84
CA VAL A 138 -1.13 -16.87 9.68
C VAL A 138 -1.19 -16.55 11.17
N LEU A 139 -1.16 -15.26 11.55
CA LEU A 139 -1.24 -14.85 12.95
C LEU A 139 -2.64 -15.11 13.51
N THR A 140 -2.69 -15.68 14.71
CA THR A 140 -3.92 -15.79 15.50
C THR A 140 -4.38 -14.43 16.00
N ASP A 141 -5.66 -14.30 16.37
CA ASP A 141 -6.21 -13.04 16.89
C ASP A 141 -5.50 -12.61 18.19
N GLU A 142 -5.09 -13.55 19.04
CA GLU A 142 -4.33 -13.27 20.25
C GLU A 142 -2.95 -12.69 19.94
N GLU A 143 -2.24 -13.26 18.98
CA GLU A 143 -0.93 -12.74 18.54
C GLU A 143 -1.06 -11.34 17.93
N LYS A 144 -2.10 -11.09 17.10
CA LYS A 144 -2.39 -9.77 16.57
C LYS A 144 -2.63 -8.74 17.67
N ILE A 145 -3.47 -9.08 18.66
CA ILE A 145 -3.74 -8.20 19.80
C ILE A 145 -2.46 -7.88 20.57
N ASN A 146 -1.62 -8.88 20.81
CA ASN A 146 -0.34 -8.68 21.51
C ASN A 146 0.59 -7.73 20.74
N LEU A 147 0.72 -7.90 19.42
CA LEU A 147 1.52 -7.02 18.58
C LEU A 147 0.96 -5.59 18.54
N GLN A 148 -0.36 -5.43 18.45
CA GLN A 148 -1.02 -4.12 18.49
C GLN A 148 -0.79 -3.38 19.81
N GLN A 149 -0.69 -4.08 20.94
CA GLN A 149 -0.35 -3.45 22.21
C GLN A 149 1.03 -2.78 22.19
N TYR A 150 2.02 -3.38 21.49
CA TYR A 150 3.31 -2.74 21.32
C TYR A 150 3.21 -1.47 20.47
N ILE A 151 2.45 -1.50 19.38
CA ILE A 151 2.22 -0.32 18.53
C ILE A 151 1.55 0.80 19.36
N THR A 152 0.53 0.45 20.12
CA THR A 152 -0.16 1.41 21.02
C THR A 152 0.79 2.03 22.04
N ARG A 153 1.71 1.25 22.61
CA ARG A 153 2.74 1.77 23.54
C ARG A 153 3.73 2.69 22.83
N ILE A 154 4.12 2.34 21.58
CA ILE A 154 4.99 3.21 20.75
C ILE A 154 4.28 4.54 20.49
N TYR A 155 3.00 4.53 20.09
CA TYR A 155 2.23 5.76 19.94
C TYR A 155 2.17 6.57 21.23
N GLY A 156 1.98 5.91 22.37
CA GLY A 156 2.02 6.57 23.68
C GLY A 156 3.33 7.32 23.94
N SER A 157 4.47 6.71 23.58
CA SER A 157 5.80 7.32 23.73
C SER A 157 6.01 8.53 22.79
N LEU A 158 5.26 8.60 21.68
CA LEU A 158 5.39 9.67 20.68
C LEU A 158 4.42 10.84 20.92
N THR A 159 3.55 10.76 21.91
CA THR A 159 2.54 11.81 22.19
C THR A 159 3.15 13.20 22.48
N THR A 160 4.39 13.26 22.97
CA THR A 160 5.14 14.52 23.16
C THR A 160 5.27 15.30 21.86
N PHE A 161 5.33 14.63 20.72
CA PHE A 161 5.47 15.27 19.41
C PHE A 161 4.13 15.76 18.84
N ASN A 162 3.01 15.51 19.52
CA ASN A 162 1.70 16.01 19.08
C ASN A 162 1.66 17.53 19.00
N VAL A 163 2.52 18.21 19.76
CA VAL A 163 2.66 19.67 19.71
C VAL A 163 3.04 20.22 18.33
N LEU A 164 3.63 19.39 17.46
CA LEU A 164 4.10 19.78 16.14
C LEU A 164 2.97 19.76 15.10
N PHE A 165 1.93 18.97 15.30
CA PHE A 165 0.84 18.79 14.32
C PHE A 165 -0.14 19.98 14.36
N SER A 166 -0.61 20.37 13.19
CA SER A 166 -1.66 21.39 13.07
C SER A 166 -3.01 20.87 13.57
N GLU A 167 -3.32 19.61 13.29
CA GLU A 167 -4.64 19.03 13.51
C GLU A 167 -4.60 17.81 14.44
N LYS A 168 -5.60 17.71 15.33
CA LYS A 168 -5.67 16.64 16.33
C LYS A 168 -5.89 15.25 15.73
N GLU A 169 -6.45 15.17 14.53
CA GLU A 169 -6.68 13.89 13.83
C GLU A 169 -5.37 13.17 13.46
N HIS A 170 -4.26 13.92 13.38
CA HIS A 170 -2.95 13.39 13.09
C HIS A 170 -2.15 13.02 14.34
N TYR A 171 -2.68 13.27 15.54
CA TYR A 171 -1.98 13.02 16.81
C TYR A 171 -1.71 11.53 17.04
N PHE A 172 -0.60 11.26 17.68
CA PHE A 172 -0.36 9.96 18.28
C PHE A 172 -1.29 9.75 19.47
N VAL A 173 -1.99 8.61 19.47
CA VAL A 173 -2.92 8.23 20.55
C VAL A 173 -2.41 6.94 21.16
N GLY A 174 -1.91 7.02 22.39
CA GLY A 174 -1.48 5.86 23.18
C GLY A 174 -2.65 5.23 23.97
N ALA A 175 -2.32 4.19 24.73
CA ALA A 175 -3.26 3.62 25.67
C ALA A 175 -3.71 4.71 26.67
N LYS A 176 -5.02 4.79 26.93
CA LYS A 176 -5.52 5.65 28.02
C LYS A 176 -4.96 5.10 29.34
N SER A 177 -4.16 5.88 30.05
CA SER A 177 -3.86 5.56 31.45
C SER A 177 -5.17 5.58 32.24
N LYS A 178 -5.44 4.45 32.91
CA LYS A 178 -6.55 4.39 33.88
C LYS A 178 -6.23 5.26 35.09
#